data_67760bef3f2380ae6465bf036bb932f2
#
_entry.id   67760bef3f2380ae6465bf036bb932f2
#
_cell.length_a   1.000
_cell.length_b   1.000
_cell.length_c   1.000
_cell.angle_alpha   90.00
_cell.angle_beta   90.00
_cell.angle_gamma   90.00
#
_symmetry.space_group_name_H-M   'P 1'
#
loop_
_entity.id
_entity.type
_entity.pdbx_description
1 polymer ?
#
loop_
_entity_poly.entity_id
_entity_poly.type
_entity_poly.pdbx_seq_one_letter_code
_entity_poly.pdbx_strand_id
1 'polypeptide(L)'
;MKIGFIGLGNMGGPMAANLARAGHAVAGFDLAAPMPEGVAKAATAAEAAAGAEVVITMLPNGAILRAVAAEVIPAMAAGAVFCDCSTVDVDSARAAAAQAQAAGLGALDAPVSGGVGGATAGTLTFMVGGSADAFAKVKPLFDVMGQKAVHCGKAGAGQAAKICNNMILGVTMIATCEAFALADKLGLDRQKMFDVVSTSSGYSWSMNAYCPAPGVGPQSPADNGYKPGFAAELMLKDLRLSQQAAEAADADTPMGQLAAALYARFVEDEDGKGQDFSAMLPRFVGRHREG
;
A
#
# COMPACT_ATOMS: atom_id res chain seq x y z
N MET A 1 9.42 23.38 2.30
CA MET A 1 8.26 23.48 1.40
C MET A 1 6.99 23.62 2.24
N LYS A 2 5.96 24.27 1.71
CA LYS A 2 4.60 24.21 2.26
C LYS A 2 3.88 23.01 1.69
N ILE A 3 3.33 22.16 2.55
CA ILE A 3 2.70 20.89 2.17
C ILE A 3 1.30 20.80 2.77
N GLY A 4 0.31 20.48 1.94
CA GLY A 4 -1.00 20.05 2.39
C GLY A 4 -1.02 18.54 2.49
N PHE A 5 -1.47 17.96 3.61
CA PHE A 5 -1.56 16.50 3.77
C PHE A 5 -2.98 16.10 4.15
N ILE A 6 -3.65 15.32 3.31
CA ILE A 6 -5.04 14.90 3.49
C ILE A 6 -5.09 13.38 3.69
N GLY A 7 -5.68 12.95 4.80
CA GLY A 7 -5.70 11.55 5.23
C GLY A 7 -4.53 11.24 6.16
N LEU A 8 -4.77 11.32 7.47
CA LEU A 8 -3.76 11.20 8.54
C LEU A 8 -3.93 9.91 9.36
N GLY A 9 -4.55 8.89 8.76
CA GLY A 9 -4.69 7.58 9.38
C GLY A 9 -3.35 6.86 9.60
N ASN A 10 -3.39 5.52 9.72
CA ASN A 10 -2.24 4.69 10.08
C ASN A 10 -0.99 4.88 9.21
N MET A 11 -1.17 5.25 7.96
CA MET A 11 -0.06 5.50 7.02
C MET A 11 0.25 6.99 6.90
N GLY A 12 -0.77 7.81 6.64
CA GLY A 12 -0.57 9.25 6.37
C GLY A 12 -0.09 10.03 7.58
N GLY A 13 -0.53 9.68 8.78
CA GLY A 13 -0.07 10.33 10.02
C GLY A 13 1.45 10.28 10.21
N PRO A 14 2.07 9.09 10.22
CA PRO A 14 3.52 8.96 10.28
C PRO A 14 4.26 9.64 9.11
N MET A 15 3.72 9.56 7.89
CA MET A 15 4.31 10.23 6.73
C MET A 15 4.33 11.76 6.91
N ALA A 16 3.20 12.35 7.34
CA ALA A 16 3.10 13.79 7.61
C ALA A 16 4.02 14.23 8.75
N ALA A 17 4.12 13.44 9.81
CA ALA A 17 5.03 13.71 10.94
C ALA A 17 6.51 13.68 10.51
N ASN A 18 6.89 12.75 9.60
CA ASN A 18 8.26 12.71 9.08
C ASN A 18 8.60 13.98 8.29
N LEU A 19 7.67 14.47 7.46
CA LEU A 19 7.84 15.71 6.72
C LEU A 19 7.96 16.93 7.67
N ALA A 20 7.12 17.01 8.69
CA ALA A 20 7.20 18.08 9.68
C ALA A 20 8.53 18.05 10.45
N ARG A 21 9.00 16.87 10.87
CA ARG A 21 10.31 16.69 11.52
C ARG A 21 11.49 17.08 10.63
N ALA A 22 11.34 16.92 9.32
CA ALA A 22 12.36 17.35 8.33
C ALA A 22 12.34 18.87 8.07
N GLY A 23 11.50 19.65 8.79
CA GLY A 23 11.44 21.11 8.69
C GLY A 23 10.50 21.63 7.59
N HIS A 24 9.61 20.81 7.05
CA HIS A 24 8.57 21.28 6.14
C HIS A 24 7.39 21.88 6.91
N ALA A 25 6.75 22.92 6.37
CA ALA A 25 5.50 23.48 6.90
C ALA A 25 4.34 22.62 6.41
N VAL A 26 3.84 21.71 7.28
CA VAL A 26 2.78 20.76 6.93
C VAL A 26 1.46 21.21 7.53
N ALA A 27 0.43 21.43 6.70
CA ALA A 27 -0.95 21.60 7.11
C ALA A 27 -1.72 20.29 6.82
N GLY A 28 -2.36 19.73 7.83
CA GLY A 28 -3.00 18.43 7.75
C GLY A 28 -4.51 18.49 7.93
N PHE A 29 -5.23 17.62 7.23
CA PHE A 29 -6.67 17.41 7.38
C PHE A 29 -7.02 15.93 7.40
N ASP A 30 -7.84 15.54 8.35
CA ASP A 30 -8.48 14.21 8.44
C ASP A 30 -9.83 14.35 9.13
N LEU A 31 -10.79 13.50 8.78
CA LEU A 31 -12.14 13.51 9.37
C LEU A 31 -12.17 12.95 10.79
N ALA A 32 -11.28 12.03 11.14
CA ALA A 32 -11.33 11.26 12.37
C ALA A 32 -9.95 11.08 13.06
N ALA A 33 -8.86 11.02 12.29
CA ALA A 33 -7.54 10.76 12.85
C ALA A 33 -7.02 11.94 13.67
N PRO A 34 -6.27 11.68 14.76
CA PRO A 34 -5.61 12.74 15.52
C PRO A 34 -4.54 13.44 14.69
N MET A 35 -4.29 14.71 14.99
CA MET A 35 -3.26 15.47 14.32
C MET A 35 -1.87 15.00 14.76
N PRO A 36 -0.97 14.63 13.83
CA PRO A 36 0.38 14.25 14.18
C PRO A 36 1.20 15.42 14.72
N GLU A 37 2.24 15.11 15.50
CA GLU A 37 3.14 16.13 16.04
C GLU A 37 3.82 16.95 14.93
N GLY A 38 3.85 18.26 15.09
CA GLY A 38 4.45 19.20 14.15
C GLY A 38 3.60 19.52 12.93
N VAL A 39 2.41 18.90 12.79
CA VAL A 39 1.47 19.15 11.69
C VAL A 39 0.41 20.17 12.14
N ALA A 40 0.27 21.28 11.42
CA ALA A 40 -0.75 22.28 11.68
C ALA A 40 -2.13 21.76 11.24
N LYS A 41 -3.14 21.89 12.10
CA LYS A 41 -4.51 21.45 11.77
C LYS A 41 -5.19 22.45 10.83
N ALA A 42 -5.68 21.95 9.71
CA ALA A 42 -6.62 22.66 8.83
C ALA A 42 -8.07 22.26 9.14
N ALA A 43 -9.02 23.15 8.94
CA ALA A 43 -10.44 22.90 9.16
C ALA A 43 -11.09 22.10 8.01
N THR A 44 -10.54 22.21 6.78
CA THR A 44 -11.00 21.49 5.58
C THR A 44 -9.83 21.01 4.75
N ALA A 45 -10.08 20.08 3.82
CA ALA A 45 -9.07 19.65 2.86
C ALA A 45 -8.61 20.79 1.94
N ALA A 46 -9.53 21.64 1.52
CA ALA A 46 -9.22 22.83 0.72
C ALA A 46 -8.32 23.82 1.47
N GLU A 47 -8.54 24.03 2.78
CA GLU A 47 -7.68 24.88 3.61
C GLU A 47 -6.28 24.29 3.73
N ALA A 48 -6.14 22.97 3.91
CA ALA A 48 -4.83 22.30 3.92
C ALA A 48 -4.09 22.46 2.59
N ALA A 49 -4.82 22.50 1.48
CA ALA A 49 -4.27 22.66 0.13
C ALA A 49 -3.90 24.11 -0.23
N ALA A 50 -4.51 25.10 0.46
CA ALA A 50 -4.36 26.50 0.11
C ALA A 50 -2.92 26.99 0.26
N GLY A 51 -2.32 27.46 -0.84
CA GLY A 51 -0.95 27.96 -0.87
C GLY A 51 0.14 26.88 -0.67
N ALA A 52 -0.23 25.60 -0.72
CA ALA A 52 0.73 24.48 -0.68
C ALA A 52 1.47 24.36 -2.01
N GLU A 53 2.76 24.05 -1.95
CA GLU A 53 3.59 23.72 -3.12
C GLU A 53 3.36 22.27 -3.59
N VAL A 54 3.02 21.40 -2.63
CA VAL A 54 2.66 19.99 -2.85
C VAL A 54 1.48 19.65 -1.96
N VAL A 55 0.45 19.03 -2.53
CA VAL A 55 -0.64 18.41 -1.77
C VAL A 55 -0.48 16.89 -1.86
N ILE A 56 -0.40 16.25 -0.71
CA ILE A 56 -0.27 14.79 -0.58
C ILE A 56 -1.60 14.23 -0.06
N THR A 57 -2.09 13.16 -0.67
CA THR A 57 -3.27 12.44 -0.19
C THR A 57 -2.92 10.99 0.18
N MET A 58 -3.55 10.46 1.25
CA MET A 58 -3.43 9.06 1.67
C MET A 58 -4.79 8.55 2.13
N LEU A 59 -5.58 8.08 1.17
CA LEU A 59 -7.03 7.88 1.25
C LEU A 59 -7.42 6.41 1.06
N PRO A 60 -8.62 5.98 1.55
CA PRO A 60 -9.04 4.58 1.54
C PRO A 60 -9.30 3.98 0.15
N ASN A 61 -9.86 4.77 -0.81
CA ASN A 61 -10.30 4.26 -2.10
C ASN A 61 -10.41 5.37 -3.17
N GLY A 62 -10.59 4.96 -4.43
CA GLY A 62 -10.64 5.85 -5.58
C GLY A 62 -11.83 6.83 -5.59
N ALA A 63 -12.99 6.45 -5.04
CA ALA A 63 -14.14 7.35 -4.96
C ALA A 63 -13.86 8.53 -4.03
N ILE A 64 -13.26 8.27 -2.87
CA ILE A 64 -12.83 9.31 -1.92
C ILE A 64 -11.71 10.14 -2.53
N LEU A 65 -10.75 9.53 -3.22
CA LEU A 65 -9.69 10.26 -3.92
C LEU A 65 -10.28 11.28 -4.91
N ARG A 66 -11.21 10.86 -5.75
CA ARG A 66 -11.85 11.76 -6.74
C ARG A 66 -12.61 12.90 -6.07
N ALA A 67 -13.33 12.62 -4.98
CA ALA A 67 -14.05 13.64 -4.23
C ALA A 67 -13.09 14.66 -3.60
N VAL A 68 -12.02 14.20 -2.96
CA VAL A 68 -10.99 15.07 -2.37
C VAL A 68 -10.26 15.86 -3.46
N ALA A 69 -9.89 15.25 -4.57
CA ALA A 69 -9.26 15.94 -5.69
C ALA A 69 -10.14 17.09 -6.23
N ALA A 70 -11.45 16.86 -6.35
CA ALA A 70 -12.40 17.90 -6.78
C ALA A 70 -12.47 19.08 -5.79
N GLU A 71 -12.28 18.85 -4.50
CA GLU A 71 -12.25 19.88 -3.47
C GLU A 71 -10.91 20.64 -3.43
N VAL A 72 -9.78 19.92 -3.47
CA VAL A 72 -8.46 20.52 -3.18
C VAL A 72 -7.81 21.14 -4.41
N ILE A 73 -7.98 20.57 -5.60
CA ILE A 73 -7.32 21.06 -6.83
C ILE A 73 -7.66 22.54 -7.14
N PRO A 74 -8.92 23.01 -7.00
CA PRO A 74 -9.23 24.43 -7.20
C PRO A 74 -8.60 25.38 -6.17
N ALA A 75 -8.22 24.87 -4.98
CA ALA A 75 -7.60 25.66 -3.92
C ALA A 75 -6.07 25.70 -4.01
N MET A 76 -5.45 24.86 -4.84
CA MET A 76 -4.00 24.76 -4.98
C MET A 76 -3.41 25.96 -5.75
N ALA A 77 -2.20 26.35 -5.38
CA ALA A 77 -1.48 27.42 -6.08
C ALA A 77 -1.04 26.99 -7.48
N ALA A 78 -0.93 27.94 -8.41
CA ALA A 78 -0.38 27.66 -9.74
C ALA A 78 1.02 27.02 -9.66
N GLY A 79 1.23 25.99 -10.47
CA GLY A 79 2.49 25.23 -10.50
C GLY A 79 2.71 24.28 -9.30
N ALA A 80 1.74 24.13 -8.38
CA ALA A 80 1.80 23.12 -7.33
C ALA A 80 1.69 21.70 -7.91
N VAL A 81 1.98 20.68 -7.09
CA VAL A 81 1.85 19.27 -7.46
C VAL A 81 0.83 18.57 -6.56
N PHE A 82 -0.17 17.95 -7.17
CA PHE A 82 -1.05 17.00 -6.52
C PHE A 82 -0.40 15.61 -6.53
N CYS A 83 -0.16 15.02 -5.37
CA CYS A 83 0.54 13.75 -5.20
C CYS A 83 -0.32 12.78 -4.39
N ASP A 84 -0.94 11.80 -5.04
CA ASP A 84 -1.72 10.78 -4.35
C ASP A 84 -0.86 9.57 -3.98
N CYS A 85 -0.73 9.30 -2.68
CA CYS A 85 -0.01 8.15 -2.13
C CYS A 85 -0.94 6.97 -1.78
N SER A 86 -2.23 7.09 -2.07
CA SER A 86 -3.24 6.05 -1.81
C SER A 86 -3.04 4.84 -2.73
N THR A 87 -3.53 3.67 -2.32
CA THR A 87 -3.68 2.51 -3.21
C THR A 87 -5.12 2.43 -3.69
N VAL A 88 -5.33 2.79 -4.95
CA VAL A 88 -6.63 2.90 -5.60
C VAL A 88 -6.61 2.25 -6.99
N ASP A 89 -7.76 2.19 -7.64
CA ASP A 89 -7.85 1.77 -9.04
C ASP A 89 -7.13 2.75 -9.98
N VAL A 90 -6.61 2.21 -11.09
CA VAL A 90 -5.82 2.97 -12.08
C VAL A 90 -6.64 4.12 -12.69
N ASP A 91 -7.93 3.91 -12.91
CA ASP A 91 -8.80 4.89 -13.55
C ASP A 91 -9.07 6.08 -12.64
N SER A 92 -9.26 5.85 -11.33
CA SER A 92 -9.39 6.93 -10.35
C SER A 92 -8.11 7.77 -10.26
N ALA A 93 -6.93 7.13 -10.26
CA ALA A 93 -5.65 7.84 -10.27
C ALA A 93 -5.47 8.68 -11.54
N ARG A 94 -5.78 8.11 -12.71
CA ARG A 94 -5.75 8.83 -13.99
C ARG A 94 -6.73 9.99 -14.04
N ALA A 95 -7.95 9.81 -13.51
CA ALA A 95 -8.96 10.87 -13.46
C ALA A 95 -8.50 12.04 -12.58
N ALA A 96 -7.96 11.77 -11.39
CA ALA A 96 -7.41 12.80 -10.51
C ALA A 96 -6.23 13.53 -11.16
N ALA A 97 -5.33 12.79 -11.83
CA ALA A 97 -4.21 13.38 -12.56
C ALA A 97 -4.68 14.27 -13.71
N ALA A 98 -5.67 13.83 -14.49
CA ALA A 98 -6.23 14.62 -15.59
C ALA A 98 -6.88 15.92 -15.07
N GLN A 99 -7.59 15.87 -13.94
CA GLN A 99 -8.18 17.04 -13.31
C GLN A 99 -7.11 18.05 -12.85
N ALA A 100 -6.03 17.57 -12.21
CA ALA A 100 -4.92 18.43 -11.80
C ALA A 100 -4.23 19.07 -13.01
N GLN A 101 -3.96 18.29 -14.06
CA GLN A 101 -3.35 18.80 -15.30
C GLN A 101 -4.22 19.84 -16.01
N ALA A 102 -5.55 19.63 -16.05
CA ALA A 102 -6.49 20.61 -16.61
C ALA A 102 -6.49 21.94 -15.84
N ALA A 103 -6.14 21.91 -14.55
CA ALA A 103 -5.94 23.09 -13.71
C ALA A 103 -4.51 23.68 -13.79
N GLY A 104 -3.65 23.17 -14.68
CA GLY A 104 -2.26 23.62 -14.82
C GLY A 104 -1.32 23.17 -13.71
N LEU A 105 -1.68 22.13 -12.96
CA LEU A 105 -0.89 21.57 -11.88
C LEU A 105 -0.09 20.34 -12.33
N GLY A 106 1.01 20.04 -11.63
CA GLY A 106 1.65 18.73 -11.69
C GLY A 106 0.77 17.67 -11.02
N ALA A 107 0.88 16.41 -11.48
CA ALA A 107 0.14 15.29 -10.88
C ALA A 107 0.98 14.04 -10.79
N LEU A 108 0.94 13.36 -9.64
CA LEU A 108 1.59 12.08 -9.39
C LEU A 108 0.62 11.11 -8.70
N ASP A 109 0.62 9.85 -9.11
CA ASP A 109 0.15 8.71 -8.34
C ASP A 109 1.38 7.99 -7.78
N ALA A 110 1.47 7.91 -6.46
CA ALA A 110 2.67 7.47 -5.75
C ALA A 110 2.35 6.46 -4.62
N PRO A 111 1.62 5.36 -4.90
CA PRO A 111 1.36 4.35 -3.88
C PRO A 111 2.63 3.79 -3.30
N VAL A 112 2.52 3.29 -2.07
CA VAL A 112 3.65 2.91 -1.22
C VAL A 112 3.68 1.43 -0.87
N SER A 113 4.87 0.93 -0.57
CA SER A 113 5.12 -0.36 0.05
C SER A 113 6.02 -0.19 1.27
N GLY A 114 5.79 -0.99 2.33
CA GLY A 114 6.54 -0.95 3.60
C GLY A 114 5.66 -0.95 4.84
N GLY A 115 4.33 -0.83 4.67
CA GLY A 115 3.35 -0.84 5.77
C GLY A 115 3.55 0.30 6.78
N VAL A 116 2.86 0.21 7.91
CA VAL A 116 2.91 1.21 8.99
C VAL A 116 4.32 1.37 9.56
N GLY A 117 5.06 0.26 9.70
CA GLY A 117 6.45 0.28 10.15
C GLY A 117 7.35 1.11 9.23
N GLY A 118 7.23 0.90 7.92
CA GLY A 118 7.97 1.70 6.92
C GLY A 118 7.56 3.17 6.90
N ALA A 119 6.26 3.47 7.07
CA ALA A 119 5.78 4.84 7.18
C ALA A 119 6.36 5.56 8.41
N THR A 120 6.40 4.89 9.55
CA THR A 120 6.95 5.43 10.79
C THR A 120 8.47 5.64 10.69
N ALA A 121 9.18 4.66 10.14
CA ALA A 121 10.64 4.69 10.00
C ALA A 121 11.15 5.58 8.85
N GLY A 122 10.28 6.07 7.96
CA GLY A 122 10.69 6.79 6.74
C GLY A 122 11.42 5.89 5.74
N THR A 123 11.03 4.62 5.64
CA THR A 123 11.68 3.61 4.78
C THR A 123 10.76 3.05 3.71
N LEU A 124 9.72 3.78 3.35
CA LEU A 124 8.77 3.37 2.31
C LEU A 124 9.44 3.25 0.93
N THR A 125 8.91 2.38 0.11
CA THR A 125 9.18 2.38 -1.34
C THR A 125 7.99 3.01 -2.05
N PHE A 126 8.24 4.09 -2.79
CA PHE A 126 7.25 4.79 -3.61
C PHE A 126 7.29 4.28 -5.05
N MET A 127 6.14 3.97 -5.63
CA MET A 127 5.97 3.61 -7.04
C MET A 127 5.27 4.78 -7.71
N VAL A 128 5.99 5.57 -8.52
CA VAL A 128 5.51 6.90 -8.92
C VAL A 128 5.16 6.95 -10.41
N GLY A 129 3.91 7.26 -10.71
CA GLY A 129 3.42 7.60 -12.05
C GLY A 129 3.19 9.10 -12.18
N GLY A 130 3.47 9.66 -13.35
CA GLY A 130 3.28 11.08 -13.67
C GLY A 130 4.40 11.65 -14.51
N SER A 131 4.49 12.98 -14.62
CA SER A 131 5.56 13.62 -15.39
C SER A 131 6.90 13.59 -14.64
N ALA A 132 8.01 13.56 -15.39
CA ALA A 132 9.35 13.59 -14.82
C ALA A 132 9.60 14.89 -14.02
N ASP A 133 9.07 16.02 -14.46
CA ASP A 133 9.22 17.31 -13.77
C ASP A 133 8.48 17.31 -12.43
N ALA A 134 7.25 16.79 -12.37
CA ALA A 134 6.51 16.64 -11.11
C ALA A 134 7.22 15.67 -10.17
N PHE A 135 7.73 14.54 -10.69
CA PHE A 135 8.53 13.59 -9.92
C PHE A 135 9.78 14.25 -9.34
N ALA A 136 10.56 14.97 -10.14
CA ALA A 136 11.76 15.66 -9.68
C ALA A 136 11.46 16.68 -8.57
N LYS A 137 10.35 17.43 -8.69
CA LYS A 137 9.90 18.40 -7.70
C LYS A 137 9.52 17.77 -6.36
N VAL A 138 8.86 16.60 -6.37
CA VAL A 138 8.37 15.90 -5.16
C VAL A 138 9.41 14.93 -4.58
N LYS A 139 10.41 14.52 -5.37
CA LYS A 139 11.43 13.54 -4.95
C LYS A 139 12.07 13.83 -3.59
N PRO A 140 12.44 15.08 -3.23
CA PRO A 140 12.97 15.36 -1.90
C PRO A 140 12.02 15.00 -0.75
N LEU A 141 10.68 15.04 -0.96
CA LEU A 141 9.70 14.61 0.02
C LEU A 141 9.63 13.08 0.10
N PHE A 142 9.75 12.38 -1.03
CA PHE A 142 9.86 10.91 -1.01
C PHE A 142 11.10 10.45 -0.26
N ASP A 143 12.23 11.15 -0.37
CA ASP A 143 13.49 10.83 0.34
C ASP A 143 13.38 11.03 1.87
N VAL A 144 12.43 11.84 2.34
CA VAL A 144 12.11 12.00 3.77
C VAL A 144 11.19 10.88 4.27
N MET A 145 10.21 10.47 3.46
CA MET A 145 9.19 9.49 3.83
C MET A 145 9.58 8.05 3.49
N GLY A 146 10.63 7.84 2.69
CA GLY A 146 11.00 6.53 2.19
C GLY A 146 12.48 6.40 1.87
N GLN A 147 12.90 5.17 1.60
CA GLN A 147 14.25 4.84 1.19
C GLN A 147 14.42 4.74 -0.34
N LYS A 148 13.30 4.64 -1.08
CA LYS A 148 13.31 4.45 -2.54
C LYS A 148 12.06 5.05 -3.18
N ALA A 149 12.26 5.78 -4.27
CA ALA A 149 11.19 6.22 -5.15
C ALA A 149 11.54 5.82 -6.59
N VAL A 150 10.63 5.08 -7.24
CA VAL A 150 10.81 4.60 -8.61
C VAL A 150 9.82 5.32 -9.51
N HIS A 151 10.32 6.05 -10.51
CA HIS A 151 9.47 6.64 -11.54
C HIS A 151 9.06 5.55 -12.54
N CYS A 152 7.81 5.11 -12.47
CA CYS A 152 7.28 3.98 -13.22
C CYS A 152 6.74 4.36 -14.62
N GLY A 153 6.58 5.65 -14.90
CA GLY A 153 6.07 6.12 -16.19
C GLY A 153 4.99 7.19 -16.05
N LYS A 154 4.03 7.20 -16.99
CA LYS A 154 2.93 8.19 -17.03
C LYS A 154 1.94 7.97 -15.87
N ALA A 155 0.98 8.92 -15.74
CA ALA A 155 -0.09 8.82 -14.73
C ALA A 155 -0.80 7.46 -14.76
N GLY A 156 -0.99 6.88 -13.58
CA GLY A 156 -1.52 5.53 -13.36
C GLY A 156 -0.45 4.43 -13.35
N ALA A 157 0.82 4.72 -13.74
CA ALA A 157 1.88 3.72 -13.74
C ALA A 157 2.33 3.32 -12.32
N GLY A 158 2.23 4.21 -11.36
CA GLY A 158 2.48 3.91 -9.95
C GLY A 158 1.46 2.90 -9.41
N GLN A 159 0.17 3.14 -9.66
CA GLN A 159 -0.90 2.20 -9.28
C GLN A 159 -0.74 0.85 -9.99
N ALA A 160 -0.44 0.84 -11.29
CA ALA A 160 -0.19 -0.39 -12.04
C ALA A 160 0.97 -1.20 -11.41
N ALA A 161 2.09 -0.54 -11.08
CA ALA A 161 3.21 -1.18 -10.40
C ALA A 161 2.81 -1.75 -9.03
N LYS A 162 2.04 -0.98 -8.25
CA LYS A 162 1.54 -1.40 -6.93
C LYS A 162 0.60 -2.60 -7.04
N ILE A 163 -0.32 -2.60 -7.97
CA ILE A 163 -1.29 -3.68 -8.19
C ILE A 163 -0.56 -4.97 -8.57
N CYS A 164 0.39 -4.91 -9.51
CA CYS A 164 1.19 -6.07 -9.89
C CYS A 164 2.03 -6.59 -8.71
N ASN A 165 2.67 -5.68 -7.95
CA ASN A 165 3.43 -6.08 -6.75
C ASN A 165 2.55 -6.81 -5.73
N ASN A 166 1.36 -6.29 -5.43
CA ASN A 166 0.51 -6.88 -4.40
C ASN A 166 -0.22 -8.15 -4.88
N MET A 167 -0.46 -8.30 -6.18
CA MET A 167 -0.87 -9.58 -6.74
C MET A 167 0.20 -10.67 -6.51
N ILE A 168 1.46 -10.39 -6.83
CA ILE A 168 2.58 -11.30 -6.55
C ILE A 168 2.69 -11.58 -5.05
N LEU A 169 2.55 -10.57 -4.20
CA LEU A 169 2.61 -10.71 -2.74
C LEU A 169 1.53 -11.66 -2.23
N GLY A 170 0.27 -11.50 -2.65
CA GLY A 170 -0.84 -12.35 -2.26
C GLY A 170 -0.65 -13.80 -2.71
N VAL A 171 -0.26 -14.01 -3.97
CA VAL A 171 0.00 -15.34 -4.54
C VAL A 171 1.15 -16.03 -3.81
N THR A 172 2.26 -15.33 -3.58
CA THR A 172 3.43 -15.94 -2.91
C THR A 172 3.19 -16.20 -1.43
N MET A 173 2.36 -15.41 -0.75
CA MET A 173 1.96 -15.69 0.64
C MET A 173 1.12 -16.97 0.71
N ILE A 174 0.13 -17.13 -0.17
CA ILE A 174 -0.67 -18.35 -0.24
C ILE A 174 0.22 -19.56 -0.50
N ALA A 175 1.07 -19.49 -1.53
CA ALA A 175 1.98 -20.59 -1.89
C ALA A 175 2.92 -20.96 -0.73
N THR A 176 3.44 -19.97 0.01
CA THR A 176 4.27 -20.17 1.19
C THR A 176 3.50 -20.88 2.30
N CYS A 177 2.26 -20.44 2.58
CA CYS A 177 1.41 -21.07 3.59
C CYS A 177 1.04 -22.51 3.22
N GLU A 178 0.68 -22.78 1.96
CA GLU A 178 0.39 -24.13 1.48
C GLU A 178 1.61 -25.05 1.59
N ALA A 179 2.80 -24.55 1.26
CA ALA A 179 4.03 -25.29 1.34
C ALA A 179 4.39 -25.68 2.79
N PHE A 180 4.21 -24.76 3.77
CA PHE A 180 4.36 -25.10 5.20
C PHE A 180 3.32 -26.12 5.66
N ALA A 181 2.06 -25.96 5.27
CA ALA A 181 1.00 -26.93 5.60
C ALA A 181 1.28 -28.32 5.02
N LEU A 182 1.84 -28.40 3.80
CA LEU A 182 2.27 -29.65 3.18
C LEU A 182 3.47 -30.24 3.92
N ALA A 183 4.47 -29.41 4.26
CA ALA A 183 5.65 -29.83 5.01
C ALA A 183 5.26 -30.49 6.36
N ASP A 184 4.33 -29.85 7.10
CA ASP A 184 3.78 -30.42 8.35
C ASP A 184 3.19 -31.82 8.13
N LYS A 185 2.39 -32.01 7.06
CA LYS A 185 1.77 -33.31 6.73
C LYS A 185 2.79 -34.37 6.32
N LEU A 186 3.92 -33.96 5.76
CA LEU A 186 5.02 -34.85 5.37
C LEU A 186 5.99 -35.11 6.54
N GLY A 187 5.80 -34.50 7.72
CA GLY A 187 6.69 -34.62 8.88
C GLY A 187 8.00 -33.85 8.72
N LEU A 188 8.07 -32.88 7.81
CA LEU A 188 9.24 -32.01 7.66
C LEU A 188 9.16 -30.87 8.68
N ASP A 189 10.22 -30.70 9.46
CA ASP A 189 10.36 -29.61 10.41
C ASP A 189 10.31 -28.24 9.71
N ARG A 190 9.55 -27.30 10.27
CA ARG A 190 9.32 -25.97 9.66
C ARG A 190 10.61 -25.17 9.52
N GLN A 191 11.52 -25.23 10.50
CA GLN A 191 12.79 -24.52 10.42
C GLN A 191 13.66 -25.11 9.30
N LYS A 192 13.69 -26.44 9.13
CA LYS A 192 14.42 -27.09 8.04
C LYS A 192 13.85 -26.73 6.67
N MET A 193 12.53 -26.63 6.56
CA MET A 193 11.92 -26.15 5.34
C MET A 193 12.35 -24.72 5.03
N PHE A 194 12.30 -23.82 6.02
CA PHE A 194 12.76 -22.43 5.86
C PHE A 194 14.25 -22.38 5.44
N ASP A 195 15.13 -23.11 6.13
CA ASP A 195 16.57 -23.12 5.83
C ASP A 195 16.87 -23.50 4.37
N VAL A 196 16.09 -24.44 3.81
CA VAL A 196 16.22 -24.84 2.41
C VAL A 196 15.63 -23.81 1.47
N VAL A 197 14.36 -23.42 1.67
CA VAL A 197 13.62 -22.62 0.68
C VAL A 197 14.15 -21.18 0.64
N SER A 198 14.55 -20.62 1.78
CA SER A 198 15.09 -19.26 1.87
C SER A 198 16.36 -19.02 1.05
N THR A 199 17.07 -20.10 0.67
CA THR A 199 18.31 -20.06 -0.13
C THR A 199 18.19 -20.78 -1.47
N SER A 200 17.00 -21.25 -1.81
CA SER A 200 16.72 -22.03 -3.02
C SER A 200 15.77 -21.30 -3.96
N SER A 201 15.38 -21.94 -5.06
CA SER A 201 14.51 -21.34 -6.10
C SER A 201 13.09 -20.97 -5.64
N GLY A 202 12.65 -21.45 -4.47
CA GLY A 202 11.40 -21.03 -3.83
C GLY A 202 11.49 -19.73 -3.04
N TYR A 203 12.63 -19.03 -3.09
CA TYR A 203 12.81 -17.73 -2.45
C TYR A 203 11.68 -16.76 -2.79
N SER A 204 11.14 -16.09 -1.79
CA SER A 204 10.17 -15.01 -1.93
C SER A 204 10.24 -14.05 -0.73
N TRP A 205 9.72 -12.83 -0.89
CA TRP A 205 9.61 -11.91 0.25
C TRP A 205 8.73 -12.50 1.36
N SER A 206 7.64 -13.19 0.99
CA SER A 206 6.74 -13.87 1.94
C SER A 206 7.45 -14.95 2.76
N MET A 207 8.40 -15.68 2.15
CA MET A 207 9.23 -16.65 2.85
C MET A 207 10.32 -15.97 3.70
N ASN A 208 11.10 -15.06 3.12
CA ASN A 208 12.38 -14.61 3.65
C ASN A 208 12.29 -13.42 4.62
N ALA A 209 11.29 -12.55 4.44
CA ALA A 209 11.14 -11.33 5.22
C ALA A 209 9.84 -11.28 6.04
N TYR A 210 8.87 -12.14 5.74
CA TYR A 210 7.54 -12.10 6.35
C TYR A 210 6.96 -13.51 6.53
N CYS A 211 7.77 -14.41 7.06
CA CYS A 211 7.44 -15.84 7.18
C CYS A 211 6.11 -16.03 7.95
N PRO A 212 5.13 -16.80 7.39
CA PRO A 212 3.85 -17.02 8.03
C PRO A 212 3.90 -18.05 9.17
N ALA A 213 5.02 -18.77 9.34
CA ALA A 213 5.18 -19.78 10.37
C ALA A 213 5.77 -19.17 11.65
N PRO A 214 5.06 -19.23 12.81
CA PRO A 214 5.56 -18.71 14.07
C PRO A 214 6.90 -19.35 14.49
N GLY A 215 7.82 -18.53 14.98
CA GLY A 215 9.14 -18.96 15.46
C GLY A 215 10.11 -19.39 14.36
N VAL A 216 9.80 -19.11 13.10
CA VAL A 216 10.61 -19.52 11.94
C VAL A 216 11.05 -18.30 11.14
N GLY A 217 12.35 -18.21 10.85
CA GLY A 217 12.92 -17.10 10.08
C GLY A 217 12.94 -15.77 10.84
N PRO A 218 12.98 -14.62 10.14
CA PRO A 218 12.91 -13.30 10.75
C PRO A 218 11.56 -13.06 11.44
N GLN A 219 11.57 -12.23 12.50
CA GLN A 219 10.36 -11.87 13.24
C GLN A 219 9.29 -11.28 12.29
N SER A 220 8.08 -11.80 12.41
CA SER A 220 6.93 -11.43 11.58
C SER A 220 5.65 -11.32 12.42
N PRO A 221 4.52 -10.86 11.88
CA PRO A 221 3.23 -10.89 12.56
C PRO A 221 2.79 -12.28 13.05
N ALA A 222 3.27 -13.35 12.43
CA ALA A 222 3.01 -14.72 12.89
C ALA A 222 3.49 -14.94 14.32
N ASP A 223 4.62 -14.33 14.73
CA ASP A 223 5.18 -14.43 16.07
C ASP A 223 4.39 -13.63 17.13
N ASN A 224 3.47 -12.79 16.69
CA ASN A 224 2.64 -11.94 17.55
C ASN A 224 1.13 -12.24 17.37
N GLY A 225 0.79 -13.51 17.21
CA GLY A 225 -0.59 -13.95 17.05
C GLY A 225 -1.30 -13.35 15.83
N TYR A 226 -0.55 -13.10 14.76
CA TYR A 226 -1.02 -12.50 13.51
C TYR A 226 -1.68 -11.13 13.67
N LYS A 227 -1.25 -10.33 14.65
CA LYS A 227 -1.64 -8.91 14.71
C LYS A 227 -1.18 -8.22 13.43
N PRO A 228 -2.08 -7.48 12.73
CA PRO A 228 -1.79 -7.02 11.39
C PRO A 228 -0.63 -6.01 11.32
N GLY A 229 0.43 -6.38 10.60
CA GLY A 229 1.32 -5.44 9.94
C GLY A 229 0.73 -4.98 8.59
N PHE A 230 0.05 -5.92 7.91
CA PHE A 230 -0.78 -5.66 6.74
C PHE A 230 -2.06 -6.52 6.82
N ALA A 231 -3.20 -5.88 7.05
CA ALA A 231 -4.45 -6.57 7.29
C ALA A 231 -4.93 -7.39 6.08
N ALA A 232 -5.53 -8.54 6.33
CA ALA A 232 -6.08 -9.42 5.29
C ALA A 232 -7.13 -8.72 4.42
N GLU A 233 -7.94 -7.81 4.99
CA GLU A 233 -8.90 -6.99 4.24
C GLU A 233 -8.22 -6.05 3.24
N LEU A 234 -7.04 -5.52 3.58
CA LEU A 234 -6.27 -4.67 2.67
C LEU A 234 -5.62 -5.49 1.56
N MET A 235 -5.14 -6.71 1.86
CA MET A 235 -4.68 -7.64 0.84
C MET A 235 -5.82 -8.02 -0.12
N LEU A 236 -6.99 -8.34 0.40
CA LEU A 236 -8.19 -8.63 -0.43
C LEU A 236 -8.55 -7.44 -1.32
N LYS A 237 -8.56 -6.22 -0.76
CA LYS A 237 -8.80 -5.00 -1.54
C LYS A 237 -7.80 -4.88 -2.70
N ASP A 238 -6.52 -5.06 -2.44
CA ASP A 238 -5.47 -4.90 -3.44
C ASP A 238 -5.53 -6.02 -4.51
N LEU A 239 -5.88 -7.25 -4.12
CA LEU A 239 -6.13 -8.34 -5.08
C LEU A 239 -7.37 -8.05 -5.96
N ARG A 240 -8.45 -7.50 -5.39
CA ARG A 240 -9.62 -7.07 -6.17
C ARG A 240 -9.28 -5.97 -7.16
N LEU A 241 -8.45 -5.00 -6.75
CA LEU A 241 -7.93 -3.97 -7.67
C LEU A 241 -7.11 -4.59 -8.80
N SER A 242 -6.31 -5.64 -8.52
CA SER A 242 -5.54 -6.33 -9.56
C SER A 242 -6.44 -7.06 -10.56
N GLN A 243 -7.53 -7.69 -10.11
CA GLN A 243 -8.47 -8.37 -11.00
C GLN A 243 -9.31 -7.38 -11.82
N GLN A 244 -9.73 -6.27 -11.22
CA GLN A 244 -10.38 -5.18 -11.95
C GLN A 244 -9.46 -4.61 -13.06
N ALA A 245 -8.19 -4.42 -12.76
CA ALA A 245 -7.21 -3.94 -13.74
C ALA A 245 -6.94 -5.00 -14.84
N ALA A 246 -6.89 -6.28 -14.48
CA ALA A 246 -6.72 -7.38 -15.45
C ALA A 246 -7.90 -7.44 -16.42
N GLU A 247 -9.14 -7.37 -15.92
CA GLU A 247 -10.35 -7.34 -16.75
C GLU A 247 -10.34 -6.12 -17.69
N ALA A 248 -10.05 -4.93 -17.17
CA ALA A 248 -10.00 -3.70 -17.99
C ALA A 248 -8.90 -3.72 -19.07
N ALA A 249 -7.83 -4.49 -18.85
CA ALA A 249 -6.70 -4.62 -19.77
C ALA A 249 -6.76 -5.88 -20.64
N ASP A 250 -7.82 -6.68 -20.55
CA ASP A 250 -7.96 -8.00 -21.21
C ASP A 250 -6.75 -8.92 -20.94
N ALA A 251 -6.31 -8.94 -19.66
CA ALA A 251 -5.16 -9.73 -19.23
C ALA A 251 -5.60 -10.98 -18.46
N ASP A 252 -5.08 -12.14 -18.84
CA ASP A 252 -5.35 -13.40 -18.14
C ASP A 252 -4.41 -13.55 -16.92
N THR A 253 -5.00 -13.58 -15.73
CA THR A 253 -4.27 -13.67 -14.45
C THR A 253 -4.87 -14.73 -13.52
N PRO A 254 -4.89 -16.02 -13.92
CA PRO A 254 -5.61 -17.08 -13.17
C PRO A 254 -5.12 -17.25 -11.74
N MET A 255 -3.82 -17.11 -11.46
CA MET A 255 -3.28 -17.17 -10.10
C MET A 255 -3.71 -15.97 -9.25
N GLY A 256 -3.77 -14.78 -9.85
CA GLY A 256 -4.31 -13.58 -9.19
C GLY A 256 -5.78 -13.74 -8.83
N GLN A 257 -6.58 -14.28 -9.75
CA GLN A 257 -7.99 -14.58 -9.55
C GLN A 257 -8.20 -15.59 -8.41
N LEU A 258 -7.45 -16.68 -8.41
CA LEU A 258 -7.51 -17.69 -7.34
C LEU A 258 -7.11 -17.10 -5.99
N ALA A 259 -6.05 -16.29 -5.95
CA ALA A 259 -5.62 -15.62 -4.73
C ALA A 259 -6.70 -14.67 -4.20
N ALA A 260 -7.34 -13.88 -5.06
CA ALA A 260 -8.45 -13.00 -4.68
C ALA A 260 -9.62 -13.81 -4.09
N ALA A 261 -10.01 -14.93 -4.70
CA ALA A 261 -11.07 -15.80 -4.21
C ALA A 261 -10.73 -16.44 -2.84
N LEU A 262 -9.48 -16.87 -2.64
CA LEU A 262 -9.03 -17.45 -1.36
C LEU A 262 -9.01 -16.40 -0.24
N TYR A 263 -8.54 -15.18 -0.50
CA TYR A 263 -8.59 -14.09 0.48
C TYR A 263 -10.02 -13.59 0.72
N ALA A 264 -10.90 -13.57 -0.29
CA ALA A 264 -12.31 -13.25 -0.10
C ALA A 264 -12.96 -14.23 0.88
N ARG A 265 -12.80 -15.52 0.65
CA ARG A 265 -13.30 -16.56 1.56
C ARG A 265 -12.70 -16.43 2.96
N PHE A 266 -11.40 -16.16 3.08
CA PHE A 266 -10.74 -16.00 4.37
C PHE A 266 -11.29 -14.81 5.17
N VAL A 267 -11.50 -13.67 4.52
CA VAL A 267 -11.97 -12.43 5.17
C VAL A 267 -13.48 -12.39 5.39
N GLU A 268 -14.27 -12.91 4.42
CA GLU A 268 -15.72 -12.71 4.40
C GLU A 268 -16.50 -13.89 5.01
N ASP A 269 -15.97 -15.13 4.90
CA ASP A 269 -16.65 -16.35 5.33
C ASP A 269 -15.97 -17.04 6.53
N GLU A 270 -14.72 -16.68 6.84
CA GLU A 270 -13.90 -17.28 7.88
C GLU A 270 -13.39 -16.19 8.86
N ASP A 271 -12.53 -16.52 9.82
CA ASP A 271 -12.07 -15.60 10.88
C ASP A 271 -10.89 -14.70 10.48
N GLY A 272 -10.75 -14.38 9.19
CA GLY A 272 -9.60 -13.59 8.67
C GLY A 272 -9.70 -12.08 8.89
N LYS A 273 -10.90 -11.58 9.19
CA LYS A 273 -11.10 -10.15 9.41
C LYS A 273 -10.36 -9.66 10.65
N GLY A 274 -9.58 -8.58 10.48
CA GLY A 274 -8.76 -8.00 11.55
C GLY A 274 -7.48 -8.79 11.84
N GLN A 275 -7.15 -9.82 11.05
CA GLN A 275 -5.89 -10.55 11.11
C GLN A 275 -4.91 -10.06 10.05
N ASP A 276 -3.63 -10.41 10.25
CA ASP A 276 -2.61 -10.20 9.23
C ASP A 276 -2.84 -11.10 8.02
N PHE A 277 -2.47 -10.63 6.82
CA PHE A 277 -2.66 -11.42 5.60
C PHE A 277 -1.86 -12.74 5.60
N SER A 278 -0.84 -12.86 6.44
CA SER A 278 -0.06 -14.10 6.64
C SER A 278 -0.81 -15.16 7.48
N ALA A 279 -1.93 -14.81 8.14
CA ALA A 279 -2.77 -15.75 8.90
C ALA A 279 -3.49 -16.79 8.02
N MET A 280 -3.18 -16.83 6.72
CA MET A 280 -3.58 -17.93 5.84
C MET A 280 -2.97 -19.28 6.24
N LEU A 281 -1.81 -19.32 6.95
CA LEU A 281 -1.19 -20.58 7.34
C LEU A 281 -2.07 -21.41 8.30
N PRO A 282 -2.59 -20.91 9.43
CA PRO A 282 -3.51 -21.65 10.29
C PRO A 282 -4.72 -22.24 9.55
N ARG A 283 -5.25 -21.48 8.59
CA ARG A 283 -6.34 -21.92 7.74
C ARG A 283 -6.03 -23.19 6.93
N PHE A 284 -4.82 -23.33 6.40
CA PHE A 284 -4.40 -24.51 5.63
C PHE A 284 -4.03 -25.69 6.52
N VAL A 285 -3.41 -25.44 7.67
CA VAL A 285 -3.02 -26.49 8.64
C VAL A 285 -4.26 -27.15 9.25
N GLY A 286 -5.31 -26.37 9.58
CA GLY A 286 -6.55 -26.87 10.20
C GLY A 286 -7.47 -27.66 9.28
N ARG A 287 -7.29 -27.59 7.94
CA ARG A 287 -8.14 -28.29 6.97
C ARG A 287 -7.74 -29.75 6.81
N HIS A 288 -8.57 -30.67 7.29
CA HIS A 288 -8.62 -32.02 6.75
C HIS A 288 -9.38 -31.94 5.42
N ARG A 289 -8.88 -32.62 4.36
CA ARG A 289 -9.68 -32.84 3.15
C ARG A 289 -10.95 -33.56 3.60
N GLU A 290 -12.08 -32.89 3.54
CA GLU A 290 -13.35 -33.57 3.48
C GLU A 290 -13.32 -34.37 2.17
N GLY A 291 -13.42 -35.70 2.30
CA GLY A 291 -13.27 -36.68 1.20
C GLY A 291 -14.35 -36.55 0.13
#